data_6bce7d0142aa90e7615cace77a9bd2d9
#
_entry.id   6bce7d0142aa90e7615cace77a9bd2d9
#
_cell.length_a   1.000
_cell.length_b   1.000
_cell.length_c   1.000
_cell.angle_alpha   90.00
_cell.angle_beta   90.00
_cell.angle_gamma   90.00
#
_symmetry.space_group_name_H-M   'P 1'
#
loop_
_entity.id
_entity.type
_entity.pdbx_description
1 polymer ?
#
loop_
_entity_poly.entity_id
_entity_poly.type
_entity_poly.pdbx_seq_one_letter_code
_entity_poly.pdbx_strand_id
1 'polypeptide(L)'
;MSSRTKFLLFVLMAAALLPCIAATAESEDSAAVPASPAAVNPVAEVRNARSWEYGPFVNWGKGVGDRSDFDFLWGGIQLAKPLTPVLHAGIFSGQFEYGGNIMPLWLAFTPAAHEQTFLYGGTAYTQPIGGGTYVGLSLTPVIFRWNFLTQSRHFQPWFQAAGGLVYTTHKFPPDVLVPHGTDGGTSVWNFSPQGGVGVHYFLRSRRSIDLGVNAVHISSASLGDRNPGVNASVQIQVGYTFWK
;
A
#
# COMPACT_ATOMS: atom_id res chain seq x y z
N MET A 1 -0.16 -16.79 -15.81
CA MET A 1 -1.26 -15.80 -15.96
C MET A 1 -0.72 -14.59 -16.70
N SER A 2 -1.32 -14.16 -17.81
CA SER A 2 -0.79 -13.04 -18.58
C SER A 2 -0.93 -11.71 -17.81
N SER A 3 -0.09 -10.72 -18.13
CA SER A 3 -0.15 -9.37 -17.53
C SER A 3 -1.54 -8.73 -17.69
N ARG A 4 -2.24 -9.00 -18.80
CA ARG A 4 -3.60 -8.52 -19.07
C ARG A 4 -4.65 -9.14 -18.12
N THR A 5 -4.49 -10.42 -17.78
CA THR A 5 -5.39 -11.12 -16.85
C THR A 5 -5.22 -10.61 -15.41
N LYS A 6 -3.99 -10.26 -15.02
CA LYS A 6 -3.70 -9.68 -13.70
C LYS A 6 -4.32 -8.28 -13.56
N PHE A 7 -4.25 -7.45 -14.62
CA PHE A 7 -4.85 -6.13 -14.64
C PHE A 7 -6.38 -6.19 -14.58
N LEU A 8 -6.99 -7.13 -15.32
CA LEU A 8 -8.45 -7.30 -15.32
C LEU A 8 -8.97 -7.76 -13.94
N LEU A 9 -8.23 -8.62 -13.23
CA LEU A 9 -8.58 -9.05 -11.88
C LEU A 9 -8.51 -7.89 -10.88
N PHE A 10 -7.53 -6.99 -11.03
CA PHE A 10 -7.39 -5.79 -10.21
C PHE A 10 -8.55 -4.83 -10.43
N VAL A 11 -8.94 -4.57 -11.69
CA VAL A 11 -10.08 -3.70 -12.03
C VAL A 11 -11.39 -4.28 -11.50
N LEU A 12 -11.59 -5.59 -11.56
CA LEU A 12 -12.77 -6.27 -11.01
C LEU A 12 -12.83 -6.20 -9.47
N MET A 13 -11.72 -6.35 -8.77
CA MET A 13 -11.67 -6.20 -7.32
C MET A 13 -11.90 -4.74 -6.87
N ALA A 14 -11.35 -3.77 -7.60
CA ALA A 14 -11.59 -2.36 -7.32
C ALA A 14 -13.04 -1.95 -7.59
N ALA A 15 -13.67 -2.50 -8.64
CA ALA A 15 -15.08 -2.25 -8.97
C ALA A 15 -16.06 -2.86 -7.94
N ALA A 16 -15.71 -3.98 -7.32
CA ALA A 16 -16.54 -4.63 -6.29
C ALA A 16 -16.58 -3.83 -4.96
N LEU A 17 -15.67 -2.87 -4.77
CA LEU A 17 -15.61 -2.01 -3.59
C LEU A 17 -16.44 -0.71 -3.75
N LEU A 18 -17.01 -0.44 -4.94
CA LEU A 18 -17.86 0.73 -5.18
C LEU A 18 -19.33 0.38 -4.84
N PRO A 19 -19.91 0.94 -3.76
CA PRO A 19 -21.34 0.80 -3.53
C PRO A 19 -22.10 1.53 -4.64
N CYS A 20 -23.08 0.85 -5.22
CA CYS A 20 -23.97 1.38 -6.24
C CYS A 20 -24.73 2.60 -5.68
N ILE A 21 -24.42 3.81 -6.16
CA ILE A 21 -25.14 5.03 -5.81
C ILE A 21 -26.26 5.19 -6.84
N ALA A 22 -27.45 4.69 -6.50
CA ALA A 22 -28.67 5.07 -7.21
C ALA A 22 -29.11 6.46 -6.73
N ALA A 23 -28.98 7.46 -7.60
CA ALA A 23 -29.54 8.78 -7.38
C ALA A 23 -30.99 8.78 -7.83
N THR A 24 -31.93 8.85 -6.89
CA THR A 24 -33.31 9.23 -7.15
C THR A 24 -33.41 10.75 -7.19
N ALA A 25 -33.77 11.31 -8.34
CA ALA A 25 -34.11 12.71 -8.48
C ALA A 25 -35.59 12.89 -8.09
N GLU A 26 -35.83 13.54 -6.95
CA GLU A 26 -37.14 14.04 -6.59
C GLU A 26 -37.24 15.54 -6.97
N SER A 27 -38.30 15.88 -7.64
CA SER A 27 -38.71 17.23 -8.04
C SER A 27 -39.30 17.93 -6.81
N GLU A 28 -38.71 19.02 -6.36
CA GLU A 28 -39.27 19.82 -5.27
C GLU A 28 -39.88 21.14 -5.72
N ASP A 29 -41.02 21.37 -5.15
CA ASP A 29 -41.87 22.58 -5.24
C ASP A 29 -41.22 23.74 -4.46
N SER A 30 -41.35 24.97 -5.04
CA SER A 30 -40.63 26.15 -4.60
C SER A 30 -41.35 26.83 -3.40
N ALA A 31 -40.89 26.48 -2.21
CA ALA A 31 -41.16 27.26 -0.98
C ALA A 31 -39.86 27.90 -0.47
N ALA A 32 -39.96 29.14 0.03
CA ALA A 32 -38.83 29.93 0.52
C ALA A 32 -37.89 29.13 1.45
N VAL A 33 -36.70 28.80 0.94
CA VAL A 33 -35.70 27.98 1.60
C VAL A 33 -35.08 28.78 2.74
N PRO A 34 -35.22 28.36 4.02
CA PRO A 34 -34.38 28.89 5.08
C PRO A 34 -32.91 28.63 4.73
N ALA A 35 -32.03 29.61 4.95
CA ALA A 35 -30.61 29.53 4.60
C ALA A 35 -30.06 28.15 5.02
N SER A 36 -29.74 27.32 4.02
CA SER A 36 -29.21 25.98 4.28
C SER A 36 -27.99 26.08 5.19
N PRO A 37 -27.90 25.31 6.27
CA PRO A 37 -26.72 25.34 7.14
C PRO A 37 -25.49 25.13 6.27
N ALA A 38 -24.50 26.02 6.40
CA ALA A 38 -23.29 26.01 5.58
C ALA A 38 -22.75 24.58 5.52
N ALA A 39 -22.72 24.01 4.31
CA ALA A 39 -22.40 22.57 4.14
C ALA A 39 -21.05 22.27 4.77
N VAL A 40 -21.04 21.41 5.78
CA VAL A 40 -19.88 21.04 6.58
C VAL A 40 -18.76 20.57 5.65
N ASN A 41 -17.52 21.07 5.86
CA ASN A 41 -16.35 20.59 5.16
C ASN A 41 -15.91 19.23 5.72
N PRO A 42 -16.05 18.10 4.99
CA PRO A 42 -15.75 16.77 5.49
C PRO A 42 -14.29 16.61 5.96
N VAL A 43 -13.34 17.21 5.25
CA VAL A 43 -11.92 17.19 5.62
C VAL A 43 -11.70 17.91 6.96
N ALA A 44 -12.30 19.09 7.10
CA ALA A 44 -12.19 19.86 8.34
C ALA A 44 -12.88 19.16 9.53
N GLU A 45 -14.02 18.53 9.29
CA GLU A 45 -14.75 17.76 10.32
C GLU A 45 -13.88 16.64 10.89
N VAL A 46 -13.34 15.77 10.01
CA VAL A 46 -12.52 14.62 10.40
C VAL A 46 -11.22 15.08 11.08
N ARG A 47 -10.57 16.09 10.51
CA ARG A 47 -9.36 16.69 11.06
C ARG A 47 -9.56 17.26 12.46
N ASN A 48 -10.60 18.05 12.67
CA ASN A 48 -10.86 18.71 13.96
C ASN A 48 -11.28 17.69 15.03
N ALA A 49 -12.06 16.67 14.64
CA ALA A 49 -12.44 15.58 15.53
C ALA A 49 -11.30 14.59 15.82
N ARG A 50 -10.20 14.64 15.07
CA ARG A 50 -9.14 13.62 15.12
C ARG A 50 -9.71 12.21 15.05
N SER A 51 -10.58 12.00 14.08
CA SER A 51 -11.34 10.76 13.91
C SER A 51 -10.41 9.56 13.69
N TRP A 52 -10.81 8.39 14.21
CA TRP A 52 -10.21 7.14 13.82
C TRP A 52 -10.44 6.89 12.32
N GLU A 53 -9.40 6.51 11.64
CA GLU A 53 -9.44 6.02 10.26
C GLU A 53 -9.34 4.49 10.27
N TYR A 54 -10.19 3.80 9.51
CA TYR A 54 -10.08 2.36 9.31
C TYR A 54 -10.75 1.93 8.02
N GLY A 55 -10.21 0.92 7.38
CA GLY A 55 -10.80 0.39 6.16
C GLY A 55 -9.92 -0.58 5.40
N PRO A 56 -10.49 -1.26 4.39
CA PRO A 56 -9.77 -2.14 3.51
C PRO A 56 -8.95 -1.36 2.49
N PHE A 57 -7.86 -1.98 2.04
CA PHE A 57 -7.06 -1.47 0.95
C PHE A 57 -6.46 -2.62 0.12
N VAL A 58 -6.07 -2.28 -1.11
CA VAL A 58 -5.32 -3.15 -2.02
C VAL A 58 -4.12 -2.38 -2.55
N ASN A 59 -2.99 -3.04 -2.60
CA ASN A 59 -1.77 -2.56 -3.23
C ASN A 59 -1.46 -3.43 -4.45
N TRP A 60 -1.12 -2.80 -5.55
CA TRP A 60 -0.54 -3.46 -6.71
C TRP A 60 0.75 -2.74 -7.10
N GLY A 61 1.78 -3.49 -7.48
CA GLY A 61 3.05 -2.87 -7.82
C GLY A 61 4.01 -3.77 -8.57
N LYS A 62 5.13 -3.16 -8.94
CA LYS A 62 6.25 -3.83 -9.60
C LYS A 62 7.52 -3.66 -8.79
N GLY A 63 8.36 -4.69 -8.87
CA GLY A 63 9.72 -4.59 -8.42
C GLY A 63 10.52 -3.58 -9.23
N VAL A 64 11.63 -3.10 -8.66
CA VAL A 64 12.58 -2.21 -9.32
C VAL A 64 13.99 -2.81 -9.31
N GLY A 65 14.85 -2.35 -10.20
CA GLY A 65 16.21 -2.88 -10.36
C GLY A 65 16.16 -4.37 -10.72
N ASP A 66 16.87 -5.21 -9.97
CA ASP A 66 16.98 -6.65 -10.18
C ASP A 66 15.64 -7.40 -10.02
N ARG A 67 14.60 -6.73 -9.57
CA ARG A 67 13.25 -7.29 -9.39
C ARG A 67 12.20 -6.66 -10.31
N SER A 68 12.62 -5.97 -11.36
CA SER A 68 11.72 -5.24 -12.28
C SER A 68 10.70 -6.13 -13.00
N ASP A 69 10.92 -7.43 -13.06
CA ASP A 69 10.03 -8.45 -13.62
C ASP A 69 9.10 -9.11 -12.59
N PHE A 70 9.21 -8.73 -11.31
CA PHE A 70 8.29 -9.16 -10.26
C PHE A 70 7.07 -8.26 -10.21
N ASP A 71 5.89 -8.87 -10.09
CA ASP A 71 4.63 -8.18 -9.79
C ASP A 71 4.18 -8.51 -8.36
N PHE A 72 3.56 -7.55 -7.70
CA PHE A 72 3.05 -7.69 -6.34
C PHE A 72 1.57 -7.39 -6.28
N LEU A 73 0.84 -8.14 -5.47
CA LEU A 73 -0.56 -7.86 -5.13
C LEU A 73 -0.77 -8.14 -3.64
N TRP A 74 -1.14 -7.09 -2.90
CA TRP A 74 -1.37 -7.18 -1.46
C TRP A 74 -2.74 -6.62 -1.13
N GLY A 75 -3.37 -7.17 -0.10
CA GLY A 75 -4.65 -6.68 0.38
C GLY A 75 -4.77 -6.82 1.89
N GLY A 76 -5.39 -5.84 2.52
CA GLY A 76 -5.48 -5.81 3.97
C GLY A 76 -6.44 -4.78 4.53
N ILE A 77 -6.31 -4.57 5.83
CA ILE A 77 -7.07 -3.59 6.60
C ILE A 77 -6.09 -2.67 7.31
N GLN A 78 -6.35 -1.38 7.28
CA GLN A 78 -5.60 -0.34 7.97
C GLN A 78 -6.43 0.25 9.11
N LEU A 79 -5.75 0.63 10.18
CA LEU A 79 -6.28 1.41 11.30
C LEU A 79 -5.29 2.52 11.62
N ALA A 80 -5.77 3.76 11.73
CA ALA A 80 -4.91 4.88 12.11
C ALA A 80 -5.68 5.96 12.89
N LYS A 81 -4.94 6.87 13.50
CA LYS A 81 -5.49 8.00 14.25
C LYS A 81 -4.57 9.21 14.24
N PRO A 82 -5.07 10.41 13.91
CA PRO A 82 -4.36 11.66 14.15
C PRO A 82 -4.11 11.87 15.64
N LEU A 83 -2.85 11.97 16.03
CA LEU A 83 -2.43 12.12 17.43
C LEU A 83 -2.31 13.58 17.85
N THR A 84 -1.96 14.47 16.91
CA THR A 84 -1.75 15.89 17.22
C THR A 84 -2.92 16.75 16.79
N PRO A 85 -3.09 17.94 17.40
CA PRO A 85 -3.86 19.02 16.77
C PRO A 85 -3.16 19.44 15.46
N VAL A 86 -3.74 20.40 14.74
CA VAL A 86 -3.06 21.02 13.62
C VAL A 86 -1.83 21.77 14.10
N LEU A 87 -0.69 21.41 13.57
CA LEU A 87 0.59 22.09 13.79
C LEU A 87 0.79 23.06 12.62
N HIS A 88 1.04 24.33 12.93
CA HIS A 88 1.19 25.38 11.94
C HIS A 88 2.67 25.60 11.63
N ALA A 89 3.09 25.27 10.40
CA ALA A 89 4.48 25.37 9.92
C ALA A 89 4.51 25.81 8.43
N GLY A 90 3.76 26.87 8.11
CA GLY A 90 3.65 27.35 6.73
C GLY A 90 3.08 26.28 5.80
N ILE A 91 3.78 25.98 4.71
CA ILE A 91 3.38 24.95 3.72
C ILE A 91 3.42 23.53 4.29
N PHE A 92 4.11 23.30 5.39
CA PHE A 92 4.16 22.03 6.10
C PHE A 92 3.15 21.93 7.23
N SER A 93 2.22 22.86 7.34
CA SER A 93 1.14 22.76 8.33
C SER A 93 0.35 21.49 8.13
N GLY A 94 0.00 20.79 9.23
CA GLY A 94 -0.67 19.49 9.15
C GLY A 94 -0.85 18.83 10.50
N GLN A 95 -1.17 17.54 10.48
CA GLN A 95 -1.33 16.70 11.66
C GLN A 95 -0.49 15.45 11.57
N PHE A 96 0.12 15.07 12.67
CA PHE A 96 0.78 13.77 12.79
C PHE A 96 -0.25 12.69 13.13
N GLU A 97 -0.16 11.59 12.39
CA GLU A 97 -1.01 10.41 12.54
C GLU A 97 -0.14 9.17 12.77
N TYR A 98 -0.63 8.29 13.61
CA TYR A 98 -0.06 6.96 13.84
C TYR A 98 -1.07 5.89 13.46
N GLY A 99 -0.57 4.85 12.79
CA GLY A 99 -1.40 3.73 12.39
C GLY A 99 -0.63 2.43 12.25
N GLY A 100 -1.37 1.43 11.81
CA GLY A 100 -0.85 0.12 11.44
C GLY A 100 -1.79 -0.57 10.48
N ASN A 101 -1.30 -1.63 9.84
CA ASN A 101 -2.11 -2.46 8.97
C ASN A 101 -1.73 -3.94 9.09
N ILE A 102 -2.66 -4.78 8.67
CA ILE A 102 -2.46 -6.20 8.45
C ILE A 102 -2.85 -6.54 7.03
N MET A 103 -1.98 -7.27 6.33
CA MET A 103 -2.18 -7.73 4.95
C MET A 103 -2.18 -9.26 4.93
N PRO A 104 -3.34 -9.91 5.13
CA PRO A 104 -3.47 -11.37 5.04
C PRO A 104 -3.29 -11.88 3.61
N LEU A 105 -3.50 -11.04 2.61
CA LEU A 105 -3.19 -11.33 1.22
C LEU A 105 -1.88 -10.63 0.85
N TRP A 106 -0.81 -11.39 0.76
CA TRP A 106 0.48 -10.92 0.27
C TRP A 106 0.98 -11.88 -0.80
N LEU A 107 1.07 -11.40 -2.04
CA LEU A 107 1.50 -12.19 -3.19
C LEU A 107 2.65 -11.48 -3.91
N ALA A 108 3.67 -12.24 -4.25
CA ALA A 108 4.72 -11.83 -5.17
C ALA A 108 4.78 -12.83 -6.33
N PHE A 109 4.56 -12.34 -7.54
CA PHE A 109 4.61 -13.13 -8.77
C PHE A 109 6.00 -12.99 -9.38
N THR A 110 6.68 -14.10 -9.52
CA THR A 110 7.99 -14.13 -10.19
C THR A 110 7.82 -14.14 -11.72
N PRO A 111 8.87 -13.81 -12.49
CA PRO A 111 8.84 -13.97 -13.94
C PRO A 111 8.55 -15.43 -14.34
N ALA A 112 8.25 -15.66 -15.63
CA ALA A 112 8.10 -17.00 -16.17
C ALA A 112 9.40 -17.81 -15.95
N ALA A 113 9.27 -19.12 -15.73
CA ALA A 113 10.43 -19.99 -15.56
C ALA A 113 11.36 -19.91 -16.78
N HIS A 114 12.63 -19.66 -16.51
CA HIS A 114 13.68 -19.62 -17.53
C HIS A 114 15.03 -19.99 -16.92
N GLU A 115 15.96 -20.43 -17.75
CA GLU A 115 17.35 -20.69 -17.34
C GLU A 115 18.13 -19.38 -17.34
N GLN A 116 18.88 -19.14 -16.28
CA GLN A 116 19.77 -17.99 -16.17
C GLN A 116 21.15 -18.41 -15.69
N THR A 117 22.19 -17.82 -16.29
CA THR A 117 23.59 -18.07 -15.91
C THR A 117 24.09 -16.92 -15.05
N PHE A 118 24.67 -17.28 -13.91
CA PHE A 118 25.28 -16.37 -12.94
C PHE A 118 26.75 -16.66 -12.77
N LEU A 119 27.53 -15.65 -12.45
CA LEU A 119 28.92 -15.80 -12.01
C LEU A 119 28.98 -15.77 -10.48
N TYR A 120 29.51 -16.84 -9.89
CA TYR A 120 29.74 -16.93 -8.46
C TYR A 120 31.15 -17.48 -8.18
N GLY A 121 31.98 -16.73 -7.45
CA GLY A 121 33.36 -17.10 -7.19
C GLY A 121 34.21 -17.32 -8.46
N GLY A 122 33.90 -16.63 -9.56
CA GLY A 122 34.58 -16.78 -10.85
C GLY A 122 34.10 -17.96 -11.70
N THR A 123 33.14 -18.76 -11.22
CA THR A 123 32.56 -19.90 -11.93
C THR A 123 31.16 -19.55 -12.43
N ALA A 124 30.86 -19.96 -13.68
CA ALA A 124 29.51 -19.80 -14.23
C ALA A 124 28.60 -20.94 -13.80
N TYR A 125 27.43 -20.60 -13.28
CA TYR A 125 26.37 -21.52 -12.90
C TYR A 125 25.09 -21.19 -13.66
N THR A 126 24.48 -22.20 -14.30
CA THR A 126 23.17 -22.06 -14.94
C THR A 126 22.12 -22.74 -14.05
N GLN A 127 21.05 -22.04 -13.73
CA GLN A 127 19.98 -22.58 -12.90
C GLN A 127 18.63 -22.02 -13.31
N PRO A 128 17.53 -22.78 -13.09
CA PRO A 128 16.19 -22.31 -13.36
C PRO A 128 15.79 -21.24 -12.34
N ILE A 129 15.18 -20.16 -12.81
CA ILE A 129 14.61 -19.11 -11.98
C ILE A 129 13.19 -18.77 -12.44
N GLY A 130 12.40 -18.18 -11.53
CA GLY A 130 11.03 -17.79 -11.84
C GLY A 130 10.04 -18.95 -11.78
N GLY A 131 8.88 -18.75 -12.40
CA GLY A 131 7.83 -19.76 -12.57
C GLY A 131 6.94 -19.99 -11.36
N GLY A 132 7.00 -19.15 -10.32
CA GLY A 132 6.24 -19.35 -9.10
C GLY A 132 5.51 -18.11 -8.61
N THR A 133 4.76 -18.31 -7.53
CA THR A 133 4.13 -17.25 -6.76
C THR A 133 4.47 -17.45 -5.30
N TYR A 134 5.04 -16.43 -4.68
CA TYR A 134 5.24 -16.40 -3.24
C TYR A 134 3.95 -15.94 -2.59
N VAL A 135 3.53 -16.67 -1.57
CA VAL A 135 2.35 -16.36 -0.77
C VAL A 135 2.82 -16.04 0.64
N GLY A 136 2.24 -15.03 1.23
CA GLY A 136 2.61 -14.60 2.57
C GLY A 136 1.53 -13.77 3.26
N LEU A 137 1.89 -13.29 4.42
CA LEU A 137 1.13 -12.29 5.18
C LEU A 137 2.08 -11.19 5.65
N SER A 138 1.56 -9.99 5.86
CA SER A 138 2.35 -8.90 6.41
C SER A 138 1.62 -8.18 7.53
N LEU A 139 2.39 -7.74 8.52
CA LEU A 139 1.96 -6.87 9.60
C LEU A 139 2.84 -5.63 9.59
N THR A 140 2.24 -4.47 9.46
CA THR A 140 2.92 -3.17 9.58
C THR A 140 2.42 -2.47 10.84
N PRO A 141 3.06 -2.67 11.99
CA PRO A 141 2.61 -2.12 13.27
C PRO A 141 2.89 -0.63 13.39
N VAL A 142 3.76 -0.09 12.56
CA VAL A 142 4.19 1.30 12.63
C VAL A 142 3.99 1.96 11.28
N ILE A 143 3.03 2.88 11.25
CA ILE A 143 2.81 3.83 10.15
C ILE A 143 2.82 5.23 10.77
N PHE A 144 3.78 6.05 10.39
CA PHE A 144 3.83 7.47 10.71
C PHE A 144 3.40 8.23 9.47
N ARG A 145 2.28 8.95 9.57
CA ARG A 145 1.72 9.74 8.48
C ARG A 145 1.63 11.20 8.87
N TRP A 146 1.92 12.08 7.93
CA TRP A 146 1.69 13.50 8.02
C TRP A 146 0.57 13.89 7.06
N ASN A 147 -0.55 14.33 7.61
CA ASN A 147 -1.70 14.83 6.87
C ASN A 147 -1.58 16.34 6.73
N PHE A 148 -1.36 16.82 5.51
CA PHE A 148 -1.19 18.26 5.26
C PHE A 148 -2.48 19.03 5.51
N LEU A 149 -2.34 20.23 6.05
CA LEU A 149 -3.45 21.17 6.17
C LEU A 149 -3.89 21.63 4.78
N THR A 150 -5.18 21.52 4.50
CA THR A 150 -5.78 21.93 3.23
C THR A 150 -7.08 22.68 3.46
N GLN A 151 -7.43 23.58 2.52
CA GLN A 151 -8.73 24.24 2.46
C GLN A 151 -9.73 23.46 1.60
N SER A 152 -9.27 22.41 0.91
CA SER A 152 -10.14 21.56 0.11
C SER A 152 -11.20 20.86 0.95
N ARG A 153 -12.37 20.65 0.39
CA ARG A 153 -13.45 19.85 0.98
C ARG A 153 -13.32 18.36 0.68
N HIS A 154 -12.51 18.02 -0.31
CA HIS A 154 -12.41 16.66 -0.84
C HIS A 154 -11.00 16.08 -0.72
N PHE A 155 -9.95 16.87 -0.83
CA PHE A 155 -8.57 16.39 -0.91
C PHE A 155 -7.80 16.68 0.37
N GLN A 156 -7.23 15.65 0.98
CA GLN A 156 -6.27 15.78 2.07
C GLN A 156 -5.00 15.01 1.70
N PRO A 157 -3.97 15.72 1.19
CA PRO A 157 -2.68 15.10 0.87
C PRO A 157 -1.97 14.59 2.14
N TRP A 158 -1.19 13.53 1.97
CA TRP A 158 -0.37 12.97 3.04
C TRP A 158 0.95 12.44 2.52
N PHE A 159 1.94 12.32 3.40
CA PHE A 159 3.09 11.46 3.23
C PHE A 159 3.23 10.53 4.44
N GLN A 160 3.89 9.37 4.24
CA GLN A 160 4.10 8.40 5.31
C GLN A 160 5.45 7.72 5.23
N ALA A 161 5.91 7.27 6.41
CA ALA A 161 6.97 6.30 6.57
C ALA A 161 6.44 5.16 7.43
N ALA A 162 6.77 3.92 7.10
CA ALA A 162 6.26 2.78 7.83
C ALA A 162 7.28 1.65 7.91
N GLY A 163 7.10 0.79 8.89
CA GLY A 163 7.91 -0.40 9.11
C GLY A 163 7.06 -1.60 9.47
N GLY A 164 7.29 -2.70 8.77
CA GLY A 164 6.54 -3.92 8.96
C GLY A 164 7.37 -5.18 8.86
N LEU A 165 6.69 -6.29 9.08
CA LEU A 165 7.19 -7.65 8.95
C LEU A 165 6.38 -8.37 7.89
N VAL A 166 7.06 -9.18 7.08
CA VAL A 166 6.46 -10.06 6.09
C VAL A 166 6.89 -11.49 6.42
N TYR A 167 5.91 -12.39 6.47
CA TYR A 167 6.13 -13.83 6.48
C TYR A 167 5.74 -14.39 5.12
N THR A 168 6.59 -15.25 4.54
CA THR A 168 6.33 -15.94 3.28
C THR A 168 6.45 -17.44 3.46
N THR A 169 5.66 -18.21 2.67
CA THR A 169 5.66 -19.69 2.76
C THR A 169 6.98 -20.32 2.31
N HIS A 170 7.79 -19.59 1.56
CA HIS A 170 9.13 -19.98 1.11
C HIS A 170 10.09 -18.81 1.32
N LYS A 171 11.39 -19.08 1.43
CA LYS A 171 12.41 -18.04 1.55
C LYS A 171 12.27 -16.99 0.45
N PHE A 172 12.13 -15.71 0.82
CA PHE A 172 11.98 -14.56 -0.08
C PHE A 172 12.89 -13.42 0.40
N PRO A 173 13.46 -12.63 -0.49
CA PRO A 173 13.49 -12.76 -1.94
C PRO A 173 14.29 -13.99 -2.38
N PRO A 174 14.03 -14.55 -3.58
CA PRO A 174 14.83 -15.67 -4.09
C PRO A 174 16.26 -15.22 -4.31
N ASP A 175 17.22 -16.01 -3.85
CA ASP A 175 18.63 -15.74 -4.08
C ASP A 175 19.07 -16.32 -5.43
N VAL A 176 19.15 -15.44 -6.42
CA VAL A 176 19.55 -15.79 -7.78
C VAL A 176 21.05 -15.65 -8.03
N LEU A 177 21.83 -15.27 -7.01
CA LEU A 177 23.26 -15.00 -7.13
C LEU A 177 24.14 -16.15 -6.66
N VAL A 178 23.55 -17.24 -6.16
CA VAL A 178 24.28 -18.44 -5.71
C VAL A 178 23.76 -19.69 -6.41
N PRO A 179 24.60 -20.73 -6.51
CA PRO A 179 24.18 -22.01 -7.08
C PRO A 179 22.99 -22.61 -6.35
N HIS A 180 22.12 -23.29 -7.08
CA HIS A 180 20.98 -24.02 -6.51
C HIS A 180 21.47 -25.04 -5.47
N GLY A 181 20.80 -25.08 -4.32
CA GLY A 181 21.16 -25.98 -3.20
C GLY A 181 22.18 -25.40 -2.21
N THR A 182 22.74 -24.20 -2.49
CA THR A 182 23.56 -23.47 -1.50
C THR A 182 22.68 -22.56 -0.65
N ASP A 183 23.15 -22.20 0.55
CA ASP A 183 22.44 -21.21 1.39
C ASP A 183 22.57 -19.81 0.79
N GLY A 184 21.47 -19.28 0.34
CA GLY A 184 21.36 -17.94 -0.24
C GLY A 184 21.23 -16.81 0.75
N GLY A 185 21.09 -17.12 2.04
CA GLY A 185 20.93 -16.13 3.09
C GLY A 185 19.58 -15.42 3.12
N THR A 186 18.61 -15.85 2.31
CA THR A 186 17.24 -15.32 2.34
C THR A 186 16.41 -15.96 3.46
N SER A 187 15.30 -15.35 3.82
CA SER A 187 14.49 -15.76 4.97
C SER A 187 13.01 -15.83 4.60
N VAL A 188 12.27 -16.65 5.33
CA VAL A 188 10.79 -16.61 5.32
C VAL A 188 10.25 -15.43 6.14
N TRP A 189 11.06 -14.87 7.04
CA TRP A 189 10.75 -13.65 7.77
C TRP A 189 11.57 -12.49 7.22
N ASN A 190 10.89 -11.44 6.83
CA ASN A 190 11.51 -10.26 6.28
C ASN A 190 10.94 -9.00 6.92
N PHE A 191 11.75 -7.94 6.94
CA PHE A 191 11.31 -6.59 7.25
C PHE A 191 10.82 -5.90 5.98
N SER A 192 9.84 -4.99 6.13
CA SER A 192 9.28 -4.21 5.02
C SER A 192 9.23 -2.72 5.35
N PRO A 193 10.40 -2.04 5.44
CA PRO A 193 10.41 -0.59 5.51
C PRO A 193 9.82 0.00 4.24
N GLN A 194 9.01 1.05 4.39
CA GLN A 194 8.31 1.67 3.28
C GLN A 194 8.10 3.16 3.50
N GLY A 195 8.01 3.89 2.41
CA GLY A 195 7.68 5.30 2.39
C GLY A 195 6.76 5.62 1.24
N GLY A 196 5.87 6.58 1.41
CA GLY A 196 4.90 6.88 0.37
C GLY A 196 4.24 8.24 0.52
N VAL A 197 3.52 8.59 -0.54
CA VAL A 197 2.71 9.80 -0.63
C VAL A 197 1.33 9.46 -1.18
N GLY A 198 0.34 10.26 -0.85
CA GLY A 198 -1.00 10.03 -1.37
C GLY A 198 -2.02 11.09 -0.97
N VAL A 199 -3.27 10.74 -1.11
CA VAL A 199 -4.40 11.62 -0.84
C VAL A 199 -5.59 10.83 -0.33
N HIS A 200 -6.27 11.35 0.70
CA HIS A 200 -7.63 10.98 1.03
C HIS A 200 -8.58 11.83 0.17
N TYR A 201 -9.37 11.18 -0.67
CA TYR A 201 -10.43 11.83 -1.44
C TYR A 201 -11.77 11.60 -0.75
N PHE A 202 -12.29 12.62 -0.07
CA PHE A 202 -13.54 12.55 0.67
C PHE A 202 -14.75 12.57 -0.27
N LEU A 203 -15.49 11.47 -0.30
CA LEU A 203 -16.75 11.35 -1.04
C LEU A 203 -17.88 12.06 -0.32
N ARG A 204 -17.88 11.98 1.00
CA ARG A 204 -18.83 12.61 1.92
C ARG A 204 -18.23 12.67 3.32
N SER A 205 -18.96 13.26 4.27
CA SER A 205 -18.60 13.23 5.67
C SER A 205 -18.27 11.79 6.11
N ARG A 206 -17.09 11.62 6.72
CA ARG A 206 -16.60 10.35 7.29
C ARG A 206 -16.41 9.18 6.31
N ARG A 207 -16.23 9.46 5.01
CA ARG A 207 -15.92 8.44 3.99
C ARG A 207 -14.95 8.99 2.96
N SER A 208 -13.86 8.29 2.72
CA SER A 208 -12.90 8.64 1.68
C SER A 208 -12.47 7.43 0.85
N ILE A 209 -11.98 7.70 -0.35
CA ILE A 209 -11.12 6.81 -1.10
C ILE A 209 -9.69 7.27 -0.84
N ASP A 210 -8.81 6.32 -0.57
CA ASP A 210 -7.41 6.60 -0.35
C ASP A 210 -6.61 6.14 -1.55
N LEU A 211 -5.85 7.05 -2.11
CA LEU A 211 -4.97 6.79 -3.24
C LEU A 211 -3.55 7.10 -2.81
N GLY A 212 -2.64 6.16 -3.04
CA GLY A 212 -1.25 6.34 -2.65
C GLY A 212 -0.27 5.64 -3.57
N VAL A 213 0.97 6.10 -3.50
CA VAL A 213 2.13 5.43 -4.10
C VAL A 213 3.15 5.21 -2.99
N ASN A 214 3.57 3.96 -2.82
CA ASN A 214 4.53 3.57 -1.79
C ASN A 214 5.75 2.92 -2.44
N ALA A 215 6.94 3.31 -2.00
CA ALA A 215 8.16 2.57 -2.22
C ALA A 215 8.34 1.61 -1.04
N VAL A 216 8.48 0.32 -1.33
CA VAL A 216 8.61 -0.73 -0.32
C VAL A 216 9.90 -1.49 -0.55
N HIS A 217 10.70 -1.66 0.49
CA HIS A 217 11.87 -2.50 0.48
C HIS A 217 11.61 -3.75 1.32
N ILE A 218 11.99 -4.93 0.82
CA ILE A 218 11.87 -6.19 1.54
C ILE A 218 13.27 -6.66 1.85
N SER A 219 13.56 -6.90 3.13
CA SER A 219 14.90 -7.22 3.60
C SER A 219 14.85 -8.28 4.69
N SER A 220 15.65 -9.32 4.54
CA SER A 220 15.90 -10.29 5.61
C SER A 220 16.74 -9.69 6.76
N ALA A 221 17.37 -8.54 6.55
CA ALA A 221 18.33 -7.94 7.46
C ALA A 221 19.39 -8.97 7.90
N SER A 222 19.46 -9.25 9.21
CA SER A 222 20.36 -10.26 9.78
C SER A 222 19.69 -11.60 10.07
N LEU A 223 18.45 -11.82 9.59
CA LEU A 223 17.75 -13.11 9.75
C LEU A 223 18.22 -14.16 8.75
N GLY A 224 18.92 -13.74 7.70
CA GLY A 224 19.60 -14.58 6.71
C GLY A 224 21.08 -14.25 6.64
N ASP A 225 21.87 -15.09 5.97
CA ASP A 225 23.33 -14.89 5.85
C ASP A 225 23.69 -13.65 5.03
N ARG A 226 22.80 -13.21 4.14
CA ARG A 226 22.93 -12.01 3.32
C ARG A 226 21.57 -11.59 2.77
N ASN A 227 21.54 -10.38 2.23
CA ASN A 227 20.36 -9.79 1.61
C ASN A 227 20.68 -9.52 0.13
N PRO A 228 20.36 -10.43 -0.79
CA PRO A 228 20.83 -10.36 -2.18
C PRO A 228 20.04 -9.30 -2.97
N GLY A 229 20.80 -8.43 -3.66
CA GLY A 229 20.28 -7.47 -4.63
C GLY A 229 19.36 -6.38 -4.05
N VAL A 230 18.76 -5.62 -4.96
CA VAL A 230 17.76 -4.60 -4.62
C VAL A 230 16.37 -5.25 -4.59
N ASN A 231 15.81 -5.42 -3.40
CA ASN A 231 14.48 -6.00 -3.18
C ASN A 231 13.45 -4.91 -2.91
N ALA A 232 13.38 -3.94 -3.79
CA ALA A 232 12.44 -2.83 -3.69
C ALA A 232 11.33 -2.94 -4.73
N SER A 233 10.19 -2.33 -4.44
CA SER A 233 9.04 -2.24 -5.34
C SER A 233 8.36 -0.89 -5.18
N VAL A 234 7.68 -0.47 -6.26
CA VAL A 234 6.75 0.66 -6.22
C VAL A 234 5.34 0.10 -6.28
N GLN A 235 4.51 0.52 -5.31
CA GLN A 235 3.15 0.02 -5.09
C GLN A 235 2.16 1.17 -5.25
N ILE A 236 1.10 0.93 -6.01
CA ILE A 236 -0.08 1.81 -6.03
C ILE A 236 -1.08 1.25 -5.02
N GLN A 237 -1.53 2.10 -4.12
CA GLN A 237 -2.52 1.77 -3.10
C GLN A 237 -3.86 2.37 -3.45
N VAL A 238 -4.92 1.58 -3.30
CA VAL A 238 -6.31 2.03 -3.33
C VAL A 238 -7.01 1.50 -2.09
N GLY A 239 -7.59 2.38 -1.29
CA GLY A 239 -8.33 2.04 -0.08
C GLY A 239 -9.70 2.70 -0.03
N TYR A 240 -10.56 2.17 0.82
CA TYR A 240 -11.82 2.82 1.20
C TYR A 240 -11.84 2.99 2.71
N THR A 241 -11.92 4.23 3.16
CA THR A 241 -11.75 4.57 4.57
C THR A 241 -13.04 5.08 5.20
N PHE A 242 -13.29 4.57 6.38
CA PHE A 242 -14.31 5.01 7.32
C PHE A 242 -13.63 5.89 8.39
N TRP A 243 -14.26 7.00 8.75
CA TRP A 243 -13.81 7.93 9.78
C TRP A 243 -14.80 7.98 10.94
N LYS A 244 -14.34 7.73 12.16
CA LYS A 244 -15.20 7.65 13.35
C LYS A 244 -14.63 8.43 14.54
#